data_21259eea824dec58cf8c0bf34364cd68
#
_entry.id   21259eea824dec58cf8c0bf34364cd68
#
_cell.length_a   1.000
_cell.length_b   1.000
_cell.length_c   1.000
_cell.angle_alpha   90.00
_cell.angle_beta   90.00
_cell.angle_gamma   90.00
#
_symmetry.space_group_name_H-M   'P 1'
#
loop_
_entity.id
_entity.type
_entity.pdbx_description
1 polymer ?
#
loop_
_entity_poly.entity_id
_entity_poly.type
_entity_poly.pdbx_seq_one_letter_code
_entity_poly.pdbx_strand_id
1 'polypeptide(L)'
;SELVIANRTFEKADILAQHFASLGPIRAVKFSELHGSFDIVINSTSASLSGSIPAIPEQLVHSQLVVYDMMYGVADTPFNGWARQLGACKIIDGLGMLVAQAAESFAVWRGIRPGTKQVITELRKNMGML
;
A
#
# COMPACT_ATOMS: atom_id res chain seq x y z
N SER A 1 -7.68 0.20 -17.14
CA SER A 1 -7.01 -0.21 -15.88
C SER A 1 -7.80 -1.34 -15.24
N GLU A 2 -7.15 -2.32 -14.67
CA GLU A 2 -7.74 -3.45 -13.94
C GLU A 2 -7.27 -3.41 -12.48
N LEU A 3 -8.14 -3.79 -11.54
CA LEU A 3 -7.81 -4.00 -10.14
C LEU A 3 -7.77 -5.50 -9.84
N VAL A 4 -6.64 -5.97 -9.32
CA VAL A 4 -6.49 -7.36 -8.86
C VAL A 4 -6.39 -7.36 -7.34
N ILE A 5 -7.25 -8.13 -6.68
CA ILE A 5 -7.27 -8.27 -5.22
C ILE A 5 -6.74 -9.65 -4.86
N ALA A 6 -5.69 -9.70 -4.06
CA ALA A 6 -5.14 -10.96 -3.54
C ALA A 6 -5.19 -10.95 -2.01
N ASN A 7 -5.57 -12.08 -1.42
CA ASN A 7 -5.60 -12.26 0.02
C ASN A 7 -5.18 -13.69 0.38
N ARG A 8 -4.59 -13.89 1.56
CA ARG A 8 -4.28 -15.22 2.09
C ARG A 8 -5.51 -16.12 2.15
N THR A 9 -6.68 -15.53 2.48
CA THR A 9 -8.00 -16.18 2.42
C THR A 9 -8.68 -15.71 1.14
N PHE A 10 -8.66 -16.54 0.10
CA PHE A 10 -9.18 -16.18 -1.24
C PHE A 10 -10.62 -15.68 -1.21
N GLU A 11 -11.48 -16.32 -0.42
CA GLU A 11 -12.90 -15.99 -0.30
C GLU A 11 -13.14 -14.53 0.12
N LYS A 12 -12.24 -13.96 0.94
CA LYS A 12 -12.32 -12.54 1.33
C LYS A 12 -12.01 -11.61 0.16
N ALA A 13 -11.05 -11.96 -0.68
CA ALA A 13 -10.74 -11.21 -1.88
C ALA A 13 -11.88 -11.30 -2.90
N ASP A 14 -12.46 -12.49 -3.05
CA ASP A 14 -13.55 -12.75 -3.99
C ASP A 14 -14.82 -11.97 -3.61
N ILE A 15 -15.24 -12.04 -2.35
CA ILE A 15 -16.37 -11.24 -1.83
C ILE A 15 -16.16 -9.75 -2.11
N LEU A 16 -14.95 -9.24 -1.87
CA LEU A 16 -14.63 -7.84 -2.10
C LEU A 16 -14.67 -7.48 -3.58
N ALA A 17 -14.11 -8.32 -4.44
CA ALA A 17 -14.13 -8.13 -5.88
C ALA A 17 -15.57 -8.11 -6.43
N GLN A 18 -16.41 -9.04 -5.98
CA GLN A 18 -17.83 -9.10 -6.37
C GLN A 18 -18.60 -7.85 -5.89
N HIS A 19 -18.34 -7.40 -4.65
CA HIS A 19 -19.00 -6.22 -4.09
C HIS A 19 -18.74 -4.95 -4.92
N PHE A 20 -17.56 -4.81 -5.48
CA PHE A 20 -17.16 -3.65 -6.26
C PHE A 20 -17.16 -3.86 -7.79
N ALA A 21 -17.65 -5.00 -8.28
CA ALA A 21 -17.63 -5.37 -9.70
C ALA A 21 -18.31 -4.34 -10.62
N SER A 22 -19.30 -3.59 -10.09
CA SER A 22 -20.00 -2.54 -10.86
C SER A 22 -19.14 -1.28 -11.12
N LEU A 23 -18.02 -1.11 -10.39
CA LEU A 23 -17.15 0.05 -10.53
C LEU A 23 -16.09 -0.09 -11.63
N GLY A 24 -15.86 -1.31 -12.12
CA GLY A 24 -14.86 -1.56 -13.16
C GLY A 24 -14.38 -3.01 -13.19
N PRO A 25 -13.35 -3.30 -13.99
CA PRO A 25 -12.75 -4.63 -14.06
C PRO A 25 -11.97 -4.93 -12.77
N ILE A 26 -12.58 -5.68 -11.88
CA ILE A 26 -12.03 -6.10 -10.60
C ILE A 26 -12.09 -7.62 -10.52
N ARG A 27 -10.99 -8.27 -10.16
CA ARG A 27 -10.95 -9.73 -9.96
C ARG A 27 -10.15 -10.11 -8.71
N ALA A 28 -10.50 -11.24 -8.13
CA ALA A 28 -9.78 -11.86 -7.05
C ALA A 28 -8.86 -12.97 -7.57
N VAL A 29 -7.71 -13.14 -6.93
CA VAL A 29 -6.77 -14.23 -7.21
C VAL A 29 -6.12 -14.70 -5.90
N LYS A 30 -5.61 -15.93 -5.89
CA LYS A 30 -4.70 -16.40 -4.84
C LYS A 30 -3.32 -15.78 -5.03
N PHE A 31 -2.52 -15.67 -3.96
CA PHE A 31 -1.14 -15.19 -4.09
C PHE A 31 -0.31 -16.02 -5.08
N SER A 32 -0.51 -17.35 -5.10
CA SER A 32 0.18 -18.26 -6.02
C SER A 32 -0.22 -18.11 -7.49
N GLU A 33 -1.33 -17.43 -7.76
CA GLU A 33 -1.87 -17.20 -9.11
C GLU A 33 -1.54 -15.79 -9.62
N LEU A 34 -0.86 -14.97 -8.81
CA LEU A 34 -0.41 -13.64 -9.23
C LEU A 34 0.66 -13.77 -10.30
N HIS A 35 0.41 -13.20 -11.46
CA HIS A 35 1.32 -13.17 -12.60
C HIS A 35 1.06 -11.95 -13.47
N GLY A 36 2.01 -11.64 -14.36
CA GLY A 36 1.93 -10.48 -15.25
C GLY A 36 2.64 -9.25 -14.69
N SER A 37 2.37 -8.10 -15.28
CA SER A 37 2.97 -6.82 -14.90
C SER A 37 1.90 -5.93 -14.27
N PHE A 38 2.26 -5.29 -13.17
CA PHE A 38 1.41 -4.31 -12.47
C PHE A 38 2.13 -2.95 -12.45
N ASP A 39 1.38 -1.88 -12.61
CA ASP A 39 1.92 -0.53 -12.46
C ASP A 39 2.14 -0.17 -10.99
N ILE A 40 1.22 -0.66 -10.12
CA ILE A 40 1.25 -0.38 -8.68
C ILE A 40 0.88 -1.65 -7.92
N VAL A 41 1.64 -1.94 -6.85
CA VAL A 41 1.29 -2.96 -5.86
C VAL A 41 1.10 -2.29 -4.51
N ILE A 42 -0.07 -2.49 -3.89
CA ILE A 42 -0.41 -1.93 -2.58
C ILE A 42 -0.50 -3.07 -1.56
N ASN A 43 0.34 -3.02 -0.54
CA ASN A 43 0.22 -3.90 0.61
C ASN A 43 -0.69 -3.27 1.67
N SER A 44 -1.91 -3.79 1.78
CA SER A 44 -2.88 -3.46 2.82
C SER A 44 -3.05 -4.57 3.86
N THR A 45 -2.14 -5.54 3.89
CA THR A 45 -2.17 -6.64 4.84
C THR A 45 -1.48 -6.27 6.16
N SER A 46 -1.75 -7.02 7.21
CA SER A 46 -1.05 -6.88 8.50
C SER A 46 0.31 -7.61 8.54
N ALA A 47 0.80 -8.15 7.43
CA ALA A 47 2.04 -8.93 7.39
C ALA A 47 3.24 -8.14 7.91
N SER A 48 3.36 -6.86 7.52
CA SER A 48 4.45 -5.98 7.97
C SER A 48 4.47 -5.75 9.48
N LEU A 49 3.32 -5.85 10.18
CA LEU A 49 3.25 -5.76 11.64
C LEU A 49 3.93 -6.94 12.33
N SER A 50 3.93 -8.11 11.72
CA SER A 50 4.61 -9.31 12.20
C SER A 50 6.02 -9.50 11.64
N GLY A 51 6.56 -8.47 10.96
CA GLY A 51 7.86 -8.56 10.30
C GLY A 51 7.87 -9.45 9.05
N SER A 52 6.69 -9.80 8.53
CA SER A 52 6.54 -10.72 7.41
C SER A 52 6.22 -9.97 6.11
N ILE A 53 6.43 -10.65 4.99
CA ILE A 53 6.07 -10.18 3.65
C ILE A 53 4.91 -11.05 3.16
N PRO A 54 3.88 -10.48 2.50
CA PRO A 54 2.87 -11.29 1.83
C PRO A 54 3.52 -12.26 0.84
N ALA A 55 2.97 -13.46 0.71
CA ALA A 55 3.51 -14.52 -0.16
C ALA A 55 3.23 -14.23 -1.65
N ILE A 56 3.71 -13.09 -2.13
CA ILE A 56 3.60 -12.68 -3.54
C ILE A 56 4.86 -13.06 -4.31
N PRO A 57 4.74 -13.42 -5.60
CA PRO A 57 5.89 -13.80 -6.42
C PRO A 57 6.86 -12.62 -6.64
N GLU A 58 8.16 -12.86 -6.49
CA GLU A 58 9.21 -11.85 -6.72
C GLU A 58 9.21 -11.32 -8.16
N GLN A 59 8.80 -12.14 -9.12
CA GLN A 59 8.72 -11.79 -10.53
C GLN A 59 7.74 -10.64 -10.85
N LEU A 60 6.88 -10.28 -9.92
CA LEU A 60 6.00 -9.10 -10.04
C LEU A 60 6.77 -7.80 -9.88
N VAL A 61 7.93 -7.83 -9.21
CA VAL A 61 8.74 -6.62 -9.00
C VAL A 61 9.62 -6.36 -10.21
N HIS A 62 9.51 -5.18 -10.78
CA HIS A 62 10.28 -4.73 -11.93
C HIS A 62 10.59 -3.23 -11.83
N SER A 63 11.48 -2.76 -12.69
CA SER A 63 12.04 -1.39 -12.65
C SER A 63 11.05 -0.26 -12.97
N GLN A 64 9.81 -0.53 -13.24
CA GLN A 64 8.74 0.47 -13.42
C GLN A 64 7.64 0.35 -12.35
N LEU A 65 7.69 -0.69 -11.49
CA LEU A 65 6.69 -0.92 -10.45
C LEU A 65 6.76 0.15 -9.37
N VAL A 66 5.61 0.71 -9.02
CA VAL A 66 5.41 1.51 -7.80
C VAL A 66 4.89 0.60 -6.70
N VAL A 67 5.54 0.63 -5.55
CA VAL A 67 5.15 -0.16 -4.38
C VAL A 67 4.69 0.77 -3.27
N TYR A 68 3.55 0.45 -2.69
CA TYR A 68 2.94 1.19 -1.59
C TYR A 68 2.65 0.23 -0.43
N ASP A 69 3.28 0.45 0.73
CA ASP A 69 2.89 -0.23 1.97
C ASP A 69 2.03 0.72 2.80
N MET A 70 0.85 0.28 3.24
CA MET A 70 0.01 1.07 4.14
C MET A 70 0.62 1.21 5.55
N MET A 71 1.60 0.38 5.88
CA MET A 71 2.41 0.52 7.08
C MET A 71 3.54 1.54 6.88
N TYR A 72 4.05 2.08 7.99
CA TYR A 72 5.19 3.01 8.01
C TYR A 72 6.05 2.77 9.25
N GLY A 73 7.30 3.21 9.23
CA GLY A 73 8.23 3.06 10.34
C GLY A 73 9.47 3.91 10.18
N VAL A 74 10.38 3.86 11.16
CA VAL A 74 11.67 4.56 11.13
C VAL A 74 12.54 4.06 9.96
N ALA A 75 12.57 2.73 9.77
CA ALA A 75 13.18 2.08 8.63
C ALA A 75 12.11 1.66 7.61
N ASP A 76 12.56 1.20 6.44
CA ASP A 76 11.68 0.53 5.48
C ASP A 76 10.89 -0.58 6.18
N THR A 77 9.61 -0.68 5.87
CA THR A 77 8.84 -1.85 6.25
C THR A 77 9.41 -3.10 5.58
N PRO A 78 9.20 -4.33 6.11
CA PRO A 78 9.66 -5.55 5.46
C PRO A 78 9.29 -5.64 3.99
N PHE A 79 8.06 -5.27 3.64
CA PHE A 79 7.56 -5.25 2.28
C PHE A 79 8.28 -4.21 1.40
N ASN A 80 8.47 -3.00 1.88
CA ASN A 80 9.18 -1.94 1.16
C ASN A 80 10.66 -2.28 0.98
N GLY A 81 11.32 -2.83 2.00
CA GLY A 81 12.71 -3.30 1.92
C GLY A 81 12.89 -4.40 0.89
N TRP A 82 12.00 -5.39 0.88
CA TRP A 82 11.97 -6.47 -0.10
C TRP A 82 11.80 -5.93 -1.55
N ALA A 83 10.83 -5.06 -1.77
CA ALA A 83 10.58 -4.49 -3.08
C ALA A 83 11.76 -3.62 -3.59
N ARG A 84 12.44 -2.92 -2.66
CA ARG A 84 13.65 -2.14 -2.99
C ARG A 84 14.80 -3.03 -3.42
N GLN A 85 15.04 -4.14 -2.72
CA GLN A 85 16.08 -5.10 -3.07
C GLN A 85 15.86 -5.73 -4.45
N LEU A 86 14.61 -5.92 -4.85
CA LEU A 86 14.22 -6.44 -6.16
C LEU A 86 14.16 -5.37 -7.26
N GLY A 87 14.43 -4.11 -6.94
CA GLY A 87 14.56 -3.05 -7.94
C GLY A 87 13.26 -2.35 -8.34
N ALA A 88 12.26 -2.28 -7.46
CA ALA A 88 11.05 -1.48 -7.70
C ALA A 88 11.41 0.00 -7.95
N CYS A 89 10.68 0.64 -8.87
CA CYS A 89 10.94 2.03 -9.30
C CYS A 89 10.73 3.04 -8.17
N LYS A 90 9.66 2.87 -7.42
CA LYS A 90 9.27 3.80 -6.37
C LYS A 90 8.70 3.06 -5.17
N ILE A 91 9.16 3.44 -3.99
CA ILE A 91 8.74 2.87 -2.71
C ILE A 91 8.05 3.96 -1.90
N ILE A 92 6.85 3.67 -1.42
CA ILE A 92 6.03 4.61 -0.65
C ILE A 92 5.53 3.90 0.60
N ASP A 93 5.60 4.58 1.74
CA ASP A 93 5.02 4.14 3.01
C ASP A 93 3.68 4.81 3.32
N GLY A 94 3.00 4.31 4.36
CA GLY A 94 1.67 4.76 4.77
C GLY A 94 1.62 6.09 5.53
N LEU A 95 2.76 6.73 5.87
CA LEU A 95 2.73 7.96 6.68
C LEU A 95 1.99 9.09 5.97
N GLY A 96 2.19 9.23 4.66
CA GLY A 96 1.46 10.22 3.86
C GLY A 96 -0.05 10.03 3.89
N MET A 97 -0.51 8.79 3.82
CA MET A 97 -1.93 8.43 3.92
C MET A 97 -2.49 8.77 5.31
N LEU A 98 -1.76 8.43 6.39
CA LEU A 98 -2.17 8.75 7.76
C LEU A 98 -2.42 10.25 7.93
N VAL A 99 -1.50 11.08 7.47
CA VAL A 99 -1.63 12.54 7.60
C VAL A 99 -2.73 13.09 6.68
N ALA A 100 -2.85 12.57 5.46
CA ALA A 100 -3.87 13.02 4.53
C ALA A 100 -5.28 12.71 5.04
N GLN A 101 -5.53 11.50 5.54
CA GLN A 101 -6.83 11.14 6.12
C GLN A 101 -7.19 11.98 7.36
N ALA A 102 -6.18 12.29 8.20
CA ALA A 102 -6.39 13.17 9.35
C ALA A 102 -6.78 14.59 8.92
N ALA A 103 -6.17 15.10 7.85
CA ALA A 103 -6.53 16.41 7.28
C ALA A 103 -7.97 16.43 6.72
N GLU A 104 -8.41 15.35 6.07
CA GLU A 104 -9.81 15.22 5.60
C GLU A 104 -10.78 15.14 6.79
N SER A 105 -10.47 14.37 7.82
CA SER A 105 -11.28 14.29 9.03
C SER A 105 -11.41 15.67 9.69
N PHE A 106 -10.32 16.40 9.79
CA PHE A 106 -10.31 17.77 10.34
C PHE A 106 -11.18 18.71 9.49
N ALA A 107 -11.10 18.60 8.16
CA ALA A 107 -11.93 19.40 7.26
C ALA A 107 -13.43 19.12 7.46
N VAL A 108 -13.84 17.87 7.63
CA VAL A 108 -15.22 17.49 7.94
C VAL A 108 -15.67 18.08 9.27
N TRP A 109 -14.84 18.04 10.30
CA TRP A 109 -15.22 18.52 11.64
C TRP A 109 -15.17 20.04 11.79
N ARG A 110 -14.23 20.70 11.11
CA ARG A 110 -13.94 22.12 11.32
C ARG A 110 -14.19 23.00 10.12
N GLY A 111 -14.56 22.44 8.97
CA GLY A 111 -14.79 23.19 7.74
C GLY A 111 -13.53 23.76 7.06
N ILE A 112 -12.34 23.43 7.55
CA ILE A 112 -11.04 23.93 7.06
C ILE A 112 -10.11 22.74 6.82
N ARG A 113 -9.55 22.64 5.61
CA ARG A 113 -8.56 21.59 5.28
C ARG A 113 -7.14 22.10 5.57
N PRO A 114 -6.42 21.53 6.55
CA PRO A 114 -5.05 21.95 6.85
C PRO A 114 -4.06 21.44 5.79
N GLY A 115 -2.91 22.13 5.69
CA GLY A 115 -1.79 21.67 4.88
C GLY A 115 -1.12 20.44 5.48
N THR A 116 -0.81 19.43 4.65
CA THR A 116 -0.25 18.16 5.11
C THR A 116 1.28 18.07 5.01
N LYS A 117 1.88 18.81 4.06
CA LYS A 117 3.32 18.69 3.74
C LYS A 117 4.24 18.96 4.92
N GLN A 118 4.00 20.03 5.66
CA GLN A 118 4.80 20.38 6.83
C GLN A 118 4.67 19.33 7.94
N VAL A 119 3.45 18.88 8.20
CA VAL A 119 3.15 17.84 9.21
C VAL A 119 3.90 16.54 8.87
N ILE A 120 3.86 16.10 7.61
CA ILE A 120 4.60 14.90 7.17
C ILE A 120 6.10 15.07 7.41
N THR A 121 6.67 16.24 7.06
CA THR A 121 8.10 16.51 7.25
C THR A 121 8.49 16.48 8.73
N GLU A 122 7.72 17.12 9.59
CA GLU A 122 7.98 17.16 11.04
C GLU A 122 7.84 15.78 11.68
N LEU A 123 6.83 15.01 11.29
CA LEU A 123 6.66 13.63 11.77
C LEU A 123 7.85 12.76 11.36
N ARG A 124 8.29 12.80 10.09
CA ARG A 124 9.48 12.05 9.64
C ARG A 124 10.72 12.42 10.46
N LYS A 125 10.94 13.71 10.70
CA LYS A 125 12.06 14.20 11.52
C LYS A 125 11.96 13.69 12.96
N ASN A 126 10.79 13.83 13.59
CA ASN A 126 10.60 13.43 14.99
C ASN A 126 10.68 11.91 15.18
N MET A 127 10.35 11.14 14.16
CA MET A 127 10.51 9.69 14.15
C MET A 127 11.92 9.22 13.79
N GLY A 128 12.84 10.13 13.42
CA GLY A 128 14.20 9.75 13.00
C GLY A 128 14.25 9.12 11.60
N MET A 129 13.32 9.47 10.73
CA MET A 129 13.23 8.98 9.34
C MET A 129 13.95 9.92 8.34
N LEU A 130 14.49 11.06 8.80
CA LEU A 130 15.23 12.08 8.05
C LEU A 130 16.57 12.35 8.72
#